data_85b9326a5f04e52905032c4a11ff37ee
#
_entry.id   85b9326a5f04e52905032c4a11ff37ee
#
_cell.length_a   1.000
_cell.length_b   1.000
_cell.length_c   1.000
_cell.angle_alpha   90.00
_cell.angle_beta   90.00
_cell.angle_gamma   90.00
#
_symmetry.space_group_name_H-M   'P 1'
#
loop_
_entity.id
_entity.type
_entity.pdbx_description
1 polymer ?
#
loop_
_entity_poly.entity_id
_entity_poly.type
_entity_poly.pdbx_seq_one_letter_code
_entity_poly.pdbx_strand_id
1 'polypeptide(L)'
;MKLLVISSAPVVELDGKLHLYAPYEKEMQLWAKHADTIQFCCPIWKQDRKLLIAPISFEVNSIVELQEFDITSLSNKLKAIPFAFVALIKIFKAMRQADHIHLRCPGNIALLACLVQILFTNKQKTAKYAGNWDP
;
A
#
# COMPACT_ATOMS: atom_id res chain seq x y z
N MET A 1 -8.74 15.16 6.32
CA MET A 1 -8.96 14.32 5.12
C MET A 1 -8.73 12.86 5.44
N LYS A 2 -9.41 12.00 4.74
CA LYS A 2 -9.21 10.56 4.84
C LYS A 2 -8.15 10.15 3.83
N LEU A 3 -6.97 9.75 4.30
CA LEU A 3 -5.85 9.36 3.47
C LEU A 3 -5.84 7.86 3.26
N LEU A 4 -5.77 7.42 2.01
CA LEU A 4 -5.56 6.04 1.63
C LEU A 4 -4.16 5.90 1.04
N VAL A 5 -3.35 5.01 1.58
CA VAL A 5 -2.01 4.71 1.09
C VAL A 5 -2.02 3.29 0.50
N ILE A 6 -1.72 3.18 -0.78
CA ILE A 6 -1.67 1.90 -1.47
C ILE A 6 -0.23 1.60 -1.85
N SER A 7 0.27 0.45 -1.45
CA SER A 7 1.66 0.08 -1.64
C SER A 7 1.84 -1.43 -1.71
N SER A 8 2.86 -1.86 -2.44
CA SER A 8 3.34 -3.24 -2.37
C SER A 8 4.24 -3.46 -1.16
N ALA A 9 4.74 -2.38 -0.53
CA ALA A 9 5.51 -2.47 0.70
C ALA A 9 4.58 -2.90 1.85
N PRO A 10 4.96 -3.91 2.62
CA PRO A 10 4.08 -4.47 3.64
C PRO A 10 4.04 -3.63 4.91
N VAL A 11 2.94 -3.78 5.66
CA VAL A 11 2.93 -3.51 7.09
C VAL A 11 3.39 -4.79 7.79
N VAL A 12 4.36 -4.67 8.68
CA VAL A 12 4.90 -5.82 9.43
C VAL A 12 4.32 -5.80 10.84
N GLU A 13 3.60 -6.86 11.20
CA GLU A 13 3.02 -7.01 12.54
C GLU A 13 3.90 -7.97 13.36
N LEU A 14 4.56 -7.43 14.39
CA LEU A 14 5.41 -8.19 15.29
C LEU A 14 5.02 -7.85 16.73
N ASP A 15 4.76 -8.87 17.54
CA ASP A 15 4.43 -8.73 18.97
C ASP A 15 3.27 -7.76 19.21
N GLY A 16 2.27 -7.79 18.34
CA GLY A 16 1.11 -6.92 18.43
C GLY A 16 1.36 -5.47 18.04
N LYS A 17 2.54 -5.14 17.52
CA LYS A 17 2.89 -3.80 17.06
C LYS A 17 3.07 -3.78 15.55
N LEU A 18 2.65 -2.68 14.94
CA LEU A 18 2.79 -2.47 13.51
C LEU A 18 4.09 -1.73 13.20
N HIS A 19 4.74 -2.19 12.15
CA HIS A 19 6.02 -1.63 11.68
C HIS A 19 5.91 -1.36 10.17
N LEU A 20 6.70 -0.39 9.70
CA LEU A 20 6.91 -0.14 8.28
C LEU A 20 8.40 -0.17 7.98
N TYR A 21 8.75 -0.31 6.69
CA TYR A 21 10.11 -0.04 6.23
C TYR A 21 10.54 1.33 6.77
N ALA A 22 11.69 1.42 7.41
CA ALA A 22 12.04 2.59 8.22
C ALA A 22 11.99 3.93 7.46
N PRO A 23 12.55 4.06 6.23
CA PRO A 23 12.39 5.30 5.47
C PRO A 23 10.95 5.62 5.10
N TYR A 24 10.14 4.61 4.85
CA TYR A 24 8.73 4.75 4.53
C TYR A 24 7.95 5.25 5.76
N GLU A 25 8.21 4.70 6.92
CA GLU A 25 7.58 5.15 8.17
C GLU A 25 7.88 6.62 8.44
N LYS A 26 9.12 7.04 8.24
CA LYS A 26 9.54 8.42 8.42
C LYS A 26 8.81 9.37 7.48
N GLU A 27 8.63 8.97 6.24
CA GLU A 27 7.86 9.72 5.24
C GLU A 27 6.39 9.82 5.64
N MET A 28 5.81 8.72 6.12
CA MET A 28 4.40 8.69 6.50
C MET A 28 4.10 9.54 7.74
N GLN A 29 5.08 9.80 8.60
CA GLN A 29 4.92 10.74 9.71
C GLN A 29 4.52 12.13 9.23
N LEU A 30 5.06 12.56 8.08
CA LEU A 30 4.71 13.86 7.50
C LEU A 30 3.26 13.89 7.02
N TRP A 31 2.80 12.80 6.38
CA TRP A 31 1.41 12.68 5.97
C TRP A 31 0.46 12.63 7.15
N ALA A 32 0.86 11.96 8.23
CA ALA A 32 0.03 11.81 9.42
C ALA A 32 -0.30 13.14 10.09
N LYS A 33 0.56 14.14 9.93
CA LYS A 33 0.32 15.48 10.48
C LYS A 33 -0.86 16.19 9.82
N HIS A 34 -1.25 15.79 8.62
CA HIS A 34 -2.26 16.47 7.81
C HIS A 34 -3.50 15.61 7.54
N ALA A 35 -3.47 14.34 7.93
CA ALA A 35 -4.57 13.42 7.71
C ALA A 35 -5.38 13.22 8.99
N ASP A 36 -6.70 13.23 8.88
CA ASP A 36 -7.60 12.90 9.98
C ASP A 36 -7.62 11.40 10.23
N THR A 37 -7.63 10.61 9.15
CA THR A 37 -7.56 9.16 9.22
C THR A 37 -6.57 8.65 8.18
N ILE A 38 -5.91 7.53 8.50
CA ILE A 38 -4.99 6.85 7.59
C ILE A 38 -5.41 5.40 7.46
N GLN A 39 -5.63 4.98 6.22
CA GLN A 39 -5.88 3.59 5.86
C GLN A 39 -4.79 3.10 4.93
N PHE A 40 -4.20 1.95 5.25
CA PHE A 40 -3.26 1.28 4.36
C PHE A 40 -3.98 0.20 3.55
N CYS A 41 -3.57 0.05 2.30
CA CYS A 41 -4.01 -1.03 1.41
C CYS A 41 -2.74 -1.71 0.88
N CYS A 42 -2.36 -2.82 1.49
CA CYS A 42 -1.05 -3.42 1.30
C CYS A 42 -1.00 -4.84 1.86
N PRO A 43 0.06 -5.60 1.57
CA PRO A 43 0.29 -6.88 2.26
C PRO A 43 0.61 -6.68 3.74
N ILE A 44 0.31 -7.70 4.54
CA ILE A 44 0.69 -7.74 5.95
C ILE A 44 1.63 -8.92 6.16
N TRP A 45 2.81 -8.65 6.72
CA TRP A 45 3.76 -9.68 7.11
C TRP A 45 3.66 -9.87 8.62
N LYS A 46 3.61 -11.12 9.05
CA LYS A 46 3.56 -11.47 10.48
C LYS A 46 4.90 -11.97 10.99
N GLN A 47 5.94 -11.88 10.20
CA GLN A 47 7.30 -12.27 10.58
C GLN A 47 8.30 -11.28 9.96
N ASP A 48 9.46 -11.16 10.62
CA ASP A 48 10.55 -10.35 10.11
C ASP A 48 11.24 -11.09 8.96
N ARG A 49 11.31 -10.46 7.81
CA ARG A 49 11.99 -10.99 6.62
C ARG A 49 13.24 -10.18 6.29
N LYS A 50 13.98 -9.77 7.32
CA LYS A 50 15.24 -9.01 7.20
C LYS A 50 15.07 -7.64 6.54
N LEU A 51 13.89 -7.06 6.62
CA LEU A 51 13.65 -5.70 6.18
C LEU A 51 14.00 -4.73 7.31
N LEU A 52 14.63 -3.62 6.97
CA LEU A 52 14.89 -2.58 7.97
C LEU A 52 13.55 -1.91 8.33
N ILE A 53 13.01 -2.25 9.49
CA ILE A 53 11.70 -1.79 9.91
C ILE A 53 11.79 -0.86 11.12
N ALA A 54 10.78 0.01 11.24
CA ALA A 54 10.60 0.88 12.41
C ALA A 54 9.14 0.80 12.87
N PRO A 55 8.89 0.89 14.20
CA PRO A 55 7.53 0.94 14.71
C PRO A 55 6.78 2.14 14.14
N ILE A 56 5.50 1.96 13.83
CA ILE A 56 4.66 3.04 13.37
C ILE A 56 4.37 3.98 14.54
N SER A 57 4.69 5.26 14.38
CA SER A 57 4.56 6.26 15.43
C SER A 57 3.26 7.06 15.37
N PHE A 58 2.41 6.79 14.40
CA PHE A 58 1.14 7.47 14.20
C PHE A 58 -0.01 6.46 14.24
N GLU A 59 -1.24 6.96 14.36
CA GLU A 59 -2.42 6.10 14.40
C GLU A 59 -2.77 5.60 13.00
N VAL A 60 -2.94 4.29 12.87
CA VAL A 60 -3.45 3.63 11.66
C VAL A 60 -4.89 3.20 11.93
N ASN A 61 -5.83 3.78 11.20
CA ASN A 61 -7.25 3.56 11.45
C ASN A 61 -7.73 2.20 10.93
N SER A 62 -7.18 1.77 9.80
CA SER A 62 -7.50 0.45 9.25
C SER A 62 -6.47 0.03 8.22
N ILE A 63 -6.43 -1.28 7.97
CA ILE A 63 -5.58 -1.87 6.94
C ILE A 63 -6.44 -2.80 6.09
N VAL A 64 -6.45 -2.54 4.79
CA VAL A 64 -7.03 -3.46 3.82
C VAL A 64 -5.93 -4.39 3.38
N GLU A 65 -5.94 -5.63 3.84
CA GLU A 65 -4.92 -6.60 3.51
C GLU A 65 -5.08 -7.09 2.08
N LEU A 66 -3.98 -7.04 1.32
CA LEU A 66 -3.89 -7.58 -0.03
C LEU A 66 -2.91 -8.75 -0.04
N GLN A 67 -3.23 -9.77 -0.83
CA GLN A 67 -2.31 -10.88 -1.05
C GLN A 67 -1.19 -10.47 -1.99
N GLU A 68 0.03 -10.89 -1.69
CA GLU A 68 1.14 -10.75 -2.61
C GLU A 68 0.96 -11.72 -3.78
N PHE A 69 1.31 -11.28 -4.98
CA PHE A 69 1.28 -12.13 -6.17
C PHE A 69 2.46 -11.79 -7.07
N ASP A 70 2.86 -12.79 -7.85
CA ASP A 70 4.02 -12.73 -8.74
C ASP A 70 3.58 -12.92 -10.19
N ILE A 71 4.06 -12.06 -11.07
CA ILE A 71 3.76 -12.11 -12.51
C ILE A 71 5.01 -12.35 -13.35
N THR A 72 6.11 -12.82 -12.75
CA THR A 72 7.38 -12.97 -13.45
C THR A 72 7.41 -14.17 -14.40
N SER A 73 6.59 -15.18 -14.18
CA SER A 73 6.47 -16.34 -15.07
C SER A 73 5.05 -16.53 -15.57
N LEU A 74 4.89 -17.25 -16.68
CA LEU A 74 3.55 -17.52 -17.23
C LEU A 74 2.68 -18.31 -16.24
N SER A 75 3.27 -19.31 -15.57
CA SER A 75 2.59 -20.10 -14.55
C SER A 75 2.12 -19.20 -13.38
N ASN A 76 3.00 -18.31 -12.93
CA ASN A 76 2.68 -17.38 -11.84
C ASN A 76 1.65 -16.33 -12.29
N LYS A 77 1.69 -15.89 -13.53
CA LYS A 77 0.67 -14.97 -14.07
C LYS A 77 -0.73 -15.57 -14.00
N LEU A 78 -0.87 -16.84 -14.38
CA LEU A 78 -2.16 -17.53 -14.33
C LEU A 78 -2.65 -17.68 -12.88
N LYS A 79 -1.75 -17.99 -11.95
CA LYS A 79 -2.09 -18.10 -10.52
C LYS A 79 -2.40 -16.73 -9.90
N ALA A 80 -1.85 -15.66 -10.45
CA ALA A 80 -2.06 -14.32 -9.93
C ALA A 80 -3.41 -13.72 -10.29
N ILE A 81 -4.10 -14.23 -11.33
CA ILE A 81 -5.36 -13.67 -11.81
C ILE A 81 -6.42 -13.54 -10.71
N PRO A 82 -6.73 -14.58 -9.91
CA PRO A 82 -7.73 -14.45 -8.84
C PRO A 82 -7.29 -13.46 -7.74
N PHE A 83 -6.02 -13.43 -7.41
CA PHE A 83 -5.50 -12.46 -6.43
C PHE A 83 -5.58 -11.03 -6.95
N ALA A 84 -5.30 -10.82 -8.22
CA ALA A 84 -5.42 -9.51 -8.86
C ALA A 84 -6.87 -9.03 -8.88
N PHE A 85 -7.82 -9.92 -9.16
CA PHE A 85 -9.25 -9.60 -9.15
C PHE A 85 -9.72 -9.16 -7.77
N VAL A 86 -9.36 -9.92 -6.74
CA VAL A 86 -9.69 -9.57 -5.35
C VAL A 86 -9.06 -8.25 -4.97
N ALA A 87 -7.80 -8.03 -5.34
CA ALA A 87 -7.10 -6.79 -5.07
C ALA A 87 -7.79 -5.59 -5.75
N LEU A 88 -8.21 -5.74 -7.00
CA LEU A 88 -8.91 -4.68 -7.71
C LEU A 88 -10.20 -4.26 -7.00
N ILE A 89 -10.97 -5.24 -6.53
CA ILE A 89 -12.22 -4.95 -5.80
C ILE A 89 -11.93 -4.24 -4.48
N LYS A 90 -10.94 -4.71 -3.73
CA LYS A 90 -10.55 -4.11 -2.44
C LYS A 90 -10.04 -2.68 -2.64
N ILE A 91 -9.19 -2.48 -3.64
CA ILE A 91 -8.65 -1.15 -3.98
C ILE A 91 -9.77 -0.20 -4.37
N PHE A 92 -10.68 -0.65 -5.22
CA PHE A 92 -11.82 0.16 -5.65
C PHE A 92 -12.67 0.63 -4.46
N LYS A 93 -13.01 -0.31 -3.58
CA LYS A 93 -13.81 0.00 -2.38
C LYS A 93 -13.10 0.98 -1.45
N ALA A 94 -11.79 0.79 -1.26
CA ALA A 94 -11.00 1.68 -0.42
C ALA A 94 -10.91 3.09 -1.02
N MET A 95 -10.71 3.19 -2.33
CA MET A 95 -10.63 4.48 -3.02
C MET A 95 -11.93 5.26 -2.95
N ARG A 96 -13.08 4.57 -2.98
CA ARG A 96 -14.38 5.24 -2.88
C ARG A 96 -14.54 6.00 -1.57
N GLN A 97 -13.97 5.50 -0.50
CA GLN A 97 -14.12 6.07 0.84
C GLN A 97 -13.05 7.12 1.16
N ALA A 98 -11.98 7.19 0.37
CA ALA A 98 -10.87 8.09 0.62
C ALA A 98 -11.11 9.48 0.07
N ASP A 99 -10.55 10.50 0.71
CA ASP A 99 -10.49 11.86 0.18
C ASP A 99 -9.23 12.07 -0.65
N HIS A 100 -8.12 11.48 -0.21
CA HIS A 100 -6.82 11.57 -0.88
C HIS A 100 -6.26 10.17 -1.08
N ILE A 101 -5.88 9.86 -2.32
CA ILE A 101 -5.29 8.58 -2.69
C ILE A 101 -3.79 8.78 -2.89
N HIS A 102 -2.97 8.10 -2.11
CA HIS A 102 -1.52 8.15 -2.22
C HIS A 102 -1.00 6.79 -2.68
N LEU A 103 -0.36 6.77 -3.84
CA LEU A 103 0.20 5.56 -4.43
C LEU A 103 1.71 5.54 -4.23
N ARG A 104 2.21 4.45 -3.68
CA ARG A 104 3.65 4.25 -3.51
C ARG A 104 4.11 3.19 -4.51
N CYS A 105 4.84 3.61 -5.50
CA CYS A 105 5.37 2.79 -6.60
C CYS A 105 6.84 2.47 -6.34
N PRO A 106 7.40 1.43 -6.94
CA PRO A 106 6.82 0.49 -7.87
C PRO A 106 6.13 -0.69 -7.17
N GLY A 107 5.55 -1.58 -7.96
CA GLY A 107 5.02 -2.85 -7.48
C GLY A 107 3.74 -3.24 -8.22
N ASN A 108 3.36 -4.51 -8.10
CA ASN A 108 2.17 -5.04 -8.77
C ASN A 108 0.89 -4.40 -8.22
N ILE A 109 0.83 -4.22 -6.92
CA ILE A 109 -0.33 -3.60 -6.26
C ILE A 109 -0.45 -2.13 -6.67
N ALA A 110 0.66 -1.40 -6.72
CA ALA A 110 0.66 -0.01 -7.16
C ALA A 110 0.23 0.12 -8.62
N LEU A 111 0.63 -0.82 -9.47
CA LEU A 111 0.21 -0.85 -10.87
C LEU A 111 -1.30 -1.03 -10.98
N LEU A 112 -1.88 -1.97 -10.24
CA LEU A 112 -3.33 -2.15 -10.21
C LEU A 112 -4.03 -0.88 -9.72
N ALA A 113 -3.49 -0.25 -8.70
CA ALA A 113 -4.05 0.99 -8.16
C ALA A 113 -3.98 2.13 -9.18
N CYS A 114 -2.92 2.21 -9.97
CA CYS A 114 -2.81 3.19 -11.06
C CYS A 114 -3.92 3.02 -12.10
N LEU A 115 -4.33 1.79 -12.36
CA LEU A 115 -5.45 1.52 -13.27
C LEU A 115 -6.80 1.90 -12.66
N VAL A 116 -7.02 1.55 -11.40
CA VAL A 116 -8.29 1.81 -10.72
C VAL A 116 -8.51 3.32 -10.48
N GLN A 117 -7.45 4.07 -10.19
CA GLN A 117 -7.56 5.49 -9.88
C GLN A 117 -8.14 6.32 -11.04
N ILE A 118 -8.06 5.82 -12.26
CA ILE A 118 -8.63 6.50 -13.43
C ILE A 118 -10.14 6.73 -13.26
N LEU A 119 -10.81 5.85 -12.51
CA LEU A 119 -12.25 5.95 -12.25
C LEU A 119 -12.62 7.05 -11.24
N PHE A 120 -11.64 7.60 -10.53
CA PHE A 120 -11.85 8.60 -9.48
C PHE A 120 -11.23 9.94 -9.88
N THR A 121 -11.81 10.60 -10.89
CA THR A 121 -11.25 11.81 -11.48
C THR A 121 -11.34 13.04 -10.58
N ASN A 122 -12.24 13.02 -9.59
CA ASN A 122 -12.49 14.16 -8.71
C ASN A 122 -11.82 14.05 -7.33
N LYS A 123 -11.01 13.01 -7.11
CA LYS A 123 -10.28 12.84 -5.84
C LYS A 123 -8.86 13.35 -5.97
N GLN A 124 -8.31 13.87 -4.86
CA GLN A 124 -6.89 14.25 -4.81
C GLN A 124 -6.02 13.02 -4.86
N LYS A 125 -4.93 13.09 -5.59
CA LYS A 125 -4.04 11.96 -5.81
C LYS A 125 -2.59 12.41 -5.79
N THR A 126 -1.75 11.57 -5.19
CA THR A 126 -0.29 11.72 -5.24
C THR A 126 0.32 10.36 -5.52
N ALA A 127 1.48 10.36 -6.15
CA ALA A 127 2.24 9.14 -6.37
C ALA A 127 3.70 9.41 -6.06
N LYS A 128 4.35 8.46 -5.39
CA LYS A 128 5.77 8.52 -5.11
C LYS A 128 6.44 7.26 -5.64
N TYR A 129 7.47 7.44 -6.44
CA TYR A 129 8.31 6.35 -6.88
C TYR A 129 9.42 6.14 -5.84
N ALA A 130 9.37 5.01 -5.16
CA ALA A 130 10.30 4.67 -4.08
C ALA A 130 11.25 3.54 -4.48
N GLY A 131 11.48 3.37 -5.77
CA GLY A 131 12.41 2.38 -6.30
C GLY A 131 13.85 2.79 -6.08
N ASN A 132 14.72 1.78 -6.11
CA ASN A 132 16.15 1.98 -6.01
C ASN A 132 16.70 2.38 -7.39
N TRP A 133 17.33 3.53 -7.45
CA TRP A 133 17.95 4.04 -8.68
C TRP A 133 19.44 3.68 -8.66
N ASP A 134 19.76 2.40 -8.78
CA ASP A 134 21.14 2.01 -9.00
C ASP A 134 21.47 2.15 -10.46
N PRO A 135 22.49 2.94 -10.78
CA PRO A 135 22.92 3.10 -12.16
C PRO A 135 23.59 1.84 -12.70
#